data_e6497a2cbdfc50d94e5793923a9d3395
#
_entry.id   e6497a2cbdfc50d94e5793923a9d3395
#
_cell.length_a   1.000
_cell.length_b   1.000
_cell.length_c   1.000
_cell.angle_alpha   90.00
_cell.angle_beta   90.00
_cell.angle_gamma   90.00
#
_symmetry.space_group_name_H-M   'P 1'
#
loop_
_entity.id
_entity.type
_entity.pdbx_description
1 polymer ?
#
loop_
_entity_poly.entity_id
_entity_poly.type
_entity_poly.pdbx_seq_one_letter_code
_entity_poly.pdbx_strand_id
1 'polypeptide(L)'
;MKKFLIEVPHGSDKKACDQAIRIFLETGSHFLTHAEWGCLDGEHKAWIIVEVESKEDASYIVPPLFRPIAKITQLTTFTVGDILQPEQYHRC
;
A
#
# COMPACT_ATOMS: atom_id res chain seq x y z
N MET A 1 9.06 -8.50 -11.57
CA MET A 1 8.21 -7.47 -10.97
C MET A 1 8.69 -7.13 -9.57
N LYS A 2 8.38 -5.93 -9.12
CA LYS A 2 8.75 -5.47 -7.78
C LYS A 2 7.53 -5.50 -6.88
N LYS A 3 7.75 -5.72 -5.59
CA LYS A 3 6.68 -5.76 -4.61
C LYS A 3 6.59 -4.41 -3.89
N PHE A 4 5.39 -3.89 -3.76
CA PHE A 4 5.16 -2.61 -3.07
C PHE A 4 4.06 -2.74 -2.04
N LEU A 5 4.24 -2.03 -0.92
CA LEU A 5 3.20 -1.81 0.06
C LEU A 5 2.61 -0.43 -0.19
N ILE A 6 1.31 -0.37 -0.37
CA ILE A 6 0.59 0.88 -0.55
C ILE A 6 -0.21 1.13 0.71
N GLU A 7 0.00 2.28 1.36
CA GLU A 7 -0.73 2.69 2.55
C GLU A 7 -1.56 3.91 2.20
N VAL A 8 -2.86 3.84 2.44
CA VAL A 8 -3.77 4.93 2.14
C VAL A 8 -4.50 5.34 3.42
N PRO A 9 -4.09 6.45 4.05
CA PRO A 9 -4.78 6.95 5.23
C PRO A 9 -6.11 7.60 4.84
N HIS A 10 -7.03 7.61 5.79
CA HIS A 10 -8.32 8.30 5.63
C HIS A 10 -8.77 8.86 6.96
N GLY A 11 -9.79 9.72 6.93
CA GLY A 11 -10.29 10.33 8.15
C GLY A 11 -10.80 9.31 9.17
N SER A 12 -10.74 9.68 10.43
CA SER A 12 -11.05 8.76 11.54
C SER A 12 -12.52 8.64 11.87
N ASP A 13 -13.39 9.51 11.34
CA ASP A 13 -14.81 9.38 11.61
C ASP A 13 -15.45 8.31 10.73
N LYS A 14 -16.61 7.83 11.17
CA LYS A 14 -17.31 6.75 10.48
C LYS A 14 -17.63 7.09 9.03
N LYS A 15 -18.02 8.32 8.77
CA LYS A 15 -18.41 8.75 7.42
C LYS A 15 -17.19 8.69 6.47
N ALA A 16 -16.06 9.20 6.92
CA ALA A 16 -14.84 9.18 6.11
C ALA A 16 -14.38 7.75 5.86
N CYS A 17 -14.45 6.90 6.87
CA CYS A 17 -14.09 5.50 6.76
C CYS A 17 -14.98 4.78 5.75
N ASP A 18 -16.30 4.93 5.89
CA ASP A 18 -17.25 4.28 4.99
C ASP A 18 -17.07 4.77 3.56
N GLN A 19 -16.80 6.05 3.37
CA GLN A 19 -16.60 6.62 2.05
C GLN A 19 -15.34 6.04 1.37
N ALA A 20 -14.26 5.93 2.13
CA ALA A 20 -13.02 5.37 1.58
C ALA A 20 -13.22 3.92 1.16
N ILE A 21 -13.85 3.12 2.00
CA ILE A 21 -14.13 1.71 1.69
C ILE A 21 -14.99 1.62 0.45
N ARG A 22 -16.04 2.44 0.35
CA ARG A 22 -16.93 2.44 -0.79
C ARG A 22 -16.18 2.77 -2.08
N ILE A 23 -15.36 3.81 -2.07
CA ILE A 23 -14.60 4.21 -3.26
C ILE A 23 -13.71 3.07 -3.73
N PHE A 24 -13.01 2.39 -2.81
CA PHE A 24 -12.17 1.27 -3.16
C PHE A 24 -12.98 0.14 -3.82
N LEU A 25 -14.09 -0.22 -3.20
CA LEU A 25 -14.90 -1.34 -3.69
C LEU A 25 -15.59 -1.01 -5.01
N GLU A 26 -16.10 0.21 -5.16
CA GLU A 26 -16.82 0.62 -6.36
C GLU A 26 -15.89 0.83 -7.56
N THR A 27 -14.62 1.09 -7.32
CA THR A 27 -13.63 1.16 -8.41
C THR A 27 -13.50 -0.19 -9.11
N GLY A 28 -13.73 -1.29 -8.38
CA GLY A 28 -13.78 -2.63 -8.96
C GLY A 28 -12.45 -3.22 -9.36
N SER A 29 -11.35 -2.57 -9.03
CA SER A 29 -10.03 -3.10 -9.29
C SER A 29 -9.78 -4.33 -8.44
N HIS A 30 -9.16 -5.35 -9.03
CA HIS A 30 -8.77 -6.56 -8.29
C HIS A 30 -7.89 -6.18 -7.09
N PHE A 31 -6.97 -5.26 -7.26
CA PHE A 31 -6.08 -4.83 -6.18
C PHE A 31 -6.84 -4.18 -5.05
N LEU A 32 -7.76 -3.28 -5.39
CA LEU A 32 -8.49 -2.50 -4.38
C LEU A 32 -9.51 -3.33 -3.61
N THR A 33 -10.10 -4.34 -4.24
CA THR A 33 -11.06 -5.21 -3.55
C THR A 33 -10.36 -6.13 -2.54
N HIS A 34 -9.04 -6.28 -2.67
CA HIS A 34 -8.24 -7.08 -1.74
C HIS A 34 -7.49 -6.22 -0.72
N ALA A 35 -7.80 -4.94 -0.64
CA ALA A 35 -7.23 -4.07 0.38
C ALA A 35 -7.63 -4.54 1.77
N GLU A 36 -6.71 -4.37 2.72
CA GLU A 36 -6.98 -4.69 4.11
C GLU A 36 -7.05 -3.39 4.90
N TRP A 37 -7.92 -3.36 5.88
CA TRP A 37 -8.26 -2.14 6.60
C TRP A 37 -8.01 -2.29 8.08
N GLY A 38 -7.40 -1.26 8.69
CA GLY A 38 -7.11 -1.26 10.12
C GLY A 38 -8.11 -0.49 10.95
N CYS A 39 -9.24 -0.06 10.37
CA CYS A 39 -10.18 0.83 11.06
C CYS A 39 -10.73 0.26 12.35
N LEU A 40 -11.00 -1.03 12.39
CA LEU A 40 -11.55 -1.68 13.57
C LEU A 40 -10.55 -1.73 14.73
N ASP A 41 -9.27 -1.60 14.41
CA ASP A 41 -8.21 -1.57 15.42
C ASP A 41 -7.69 -0.16 15.68
N GLY A 42 -8.40 0.85 15.20
CA GLY A 42 -8.02 2.24 15.41
C GLY A 42 -6.99 2.79 14.45
N GLU A 43 -6.57 1.99 13.47
CA GLU A 43 -5.62 2.43 12.46
C GLU A 43 -6.38 2.76 11.18
N HIS A 44 -6.64 4.04 10.95
CA HIS A 44 -7.48 4.48 9.84
C HIS A 44 -6.71 4.55 8.53
N LYS A 45 -6.35 3.37 8.03
CA LYS A 45 -5.59 3.18 6.79
C LYS A 45 -6.08 1.94 6.06
N ALA A 46 -5.87 1.95 4.76
CA ALA A 46 -5.97 0.75 3.95
C ALA A 46 -4.56 0.33 3.54
N TRP A 47 -4.30 -0.96 3.49
CA TRP A 47 -3.02 -1.51 3.05
C TRP A 47 -3.25 -2.43 1.87
N ILE A 48 -2.42 -2.28 0.82
CA ILE A 48 -2.46 -3.13 -0.35
C ILE A 48 -1.03 -3.54 -0.68
N ILE A 49 -0.83 -4.83 -0.93
CA ILE A 49 0.47 -5.32 -1.41
C ILE A 49 0.29 -5.70 -2.89
N VAL A 50 1.14 -5.14 -3.74
CA VAL A 50 1.04 -5.35 -5.18
C VAL A 50 2.41 -5.69 -5.76
N GLU A 51 2.40 -6.41 -6.89
CA GLU A 51 3.61 -6.69 -7.64
C GLU A 51 3.45 -6.06 -9.01
N VAL A 52 4.23 -5.02 -9.27
CA VAL A 52 4.20 -4.24 -10.50
C VAL A 52 5.61 -3.82 -10.87
N GLU A 53 5.77 -3.22 -12.05
CA GLU A 53 7.10 -2.89 -12.57
C GLU A 53 7.76 -1.71 -11.88
N SER A 54 6.96 -0.74 -11.40
CA SER A 54 7.51 0.49 -10.84
C SER A 54 6.62 1.06 -9.76
N LYS A 55 7.20 1.97 -8.97
CA LYS A 55 6.43 2.72 -7.96
C LYS A 55 5.34 3.57 -8.62
N GLU A 56 5.61 4.09 -9.81
CA GLU A 56 4.63 4.86 -10.54
C GLU A 56 3.43 4.00 -10.91
N ASP A 57 3.67 2.78 -11.40
CA ASP A 57 2.60 1.84 -11.68
C ASP A 57 1.77 1.54 -10.44
N ALA A 58 2.44 1.39 -9.30
CA ALA A 58 1.73 1.16 -8.03
C ALA A 58 0.84 2.36 -7.68
N SER A 59 1.30 3.58 -7.94
CA SER A 59 0.52 4.78 -7.64
C SER A 59 -0.76 4.85 -8.44
N TYR A 60 -0.75 4.34 -9.66
CA TYR A 60 -1.94 4.35 -10.51
C TYR A 60 -3.02 3.37 -10.06
N ILE A 61 -2.67 2.43 -9.20
CA ILE A 61 -3.67 1.53 -8.62
C ILE A 61 -4.54 2.29 -7.62
N VAL A 62 -3.96 3.29 -6.94
CA VAL A 62 -4.68 4.08 -5.93
C VAL A 62 -5.70 4.97 -6.63
N PRO A 63 -6.96 5.02 -6.14
CA PRO A 63 -7.96 5.93 -6.71
C PRO A 63 -7.42 7.37 -6.71
N PRO A 64 -7.70 8.14 -7.76
CA PRO A 64 -7.15 9.50 -7.87
C PRO A 64 -7.35 10.38 -6.66
N LEU A 65 -8.49 10.24 -5.97
CA LEU A 65 -8.78 11.03 -4.78
C LEU A 65 -7.76 10.81 -3.66
N PHE A 66 -7.26 9.58 -3.52
CA PHE A 66 -6.32 9.22 -2.45
C PHE A 66 -4.87 9.19 -2.90
N ARG A 67 -4.63 9.35 -4.19
CA ARG A 67 -3.27 9.24 -4.72
C ARG A 67 -2.27 10.20 -4.09
N PRO A 68 -2.64 11.47 -3.84
CA PRO A 68 -1.69 12.42 -3.25
C PRO A 68 -1.27 12.08 -1.82
N ILE A 69 -2.07 11.31 -1.08
CA ILE A 69 -1.78 11.00 0.32
C ILE A 69 -1.31 9.56 0.52
N ALA A 70 -1.31 8.77 -0.53
CA ALA A 70 -0.85 7.39 -0.44
C ALA A 70 0.66 7.33 -0.24
N LYS A 71 1.10 6.42 0.62
CA LYS A 71 2.51 6.14 0.81
C LYS A 71 2.82 4.81 0.15
N ILE A 72 3.82 4.80 -0.72
CA ILE A 72 4.20 3.60 -1.47
C ILE A 72 5.62 3.24 -1.12
N THR A 73 5.82 2.02 -0.62
CA THR A 73 7.12 1.53 -0.19
C THR A 73 7.46 0.26 -0.95
N GLN A 74 8.61 0.23 -1.57
CA GLN A 74 9.08 -1.00 -2.20
C GLN A 74 9.58 -1.95 -1.11
N LEU A 75 9.11 -3.19 -1.18
CA LEU A 75 9.46 -4.20 -0.20
C LEU A 75 10.51 -5.15 -0.76
N THR A 76 11.40 -5.59 0.13
CA THR A 76 12.47 -6.51 -0.22
C THR A 76 12.63 -7.49 0.94
N THR A 77 13.04 -8.71 0.62
CA THR A 77 13.41 -9.68 1.65
C THR A 77 14.92 -9.88 1.59
N PHE A 78 15.49 -10.17 2.74
CA PHE A 78 16.93 -10.45 2.83
C PHE A 78 17.14 -11.90 3.29
N THR A 79 18.23 -12.49 2.81
CA THR A 79 18.65 -13.81 3.24
C THR A 79 19.90 -13.67 4.12
N VAL A 80 20.29 -14.76 4.78
CA VAL A 80 21.53 -14.77 5.54
C VAL A 80 22.73 -14.44 4.64
N GLY A 81 22.69 -14.93 3.39
CA GLY A 81 23.76 -14.63 2.43
C GLY A 81 23.93 -13.15 2.17
N ASP A 82 22.80 -12.41 2.10
CA ASP A 82 22.83 -10.96 1.91
C ASP A 82 23.50 -10.26 3.07
N ILE A 83 23.23 -10.73 4.29
CA ILE A 83 23.82 -10.15 5.50
C ILE A 83 25.34 -10.36 5.55
N LEU A 84 25.81 -11.48 5.01
CA LEU A 84 27.24 -11.79 4.99
C LEU A 84 28.00 -10.95 3.96
N GLN A 85 27.31 -10.16 3.13
CA GLN A 85 27.90 -9.25 2.16
C GLN A 85 27.38 -7.85 2.40
N PRO A 86 27.81 -7.19 3.47
CA PRO A 86 27.22 -5.93 3.94
C PRO A 86 27.18 -4.81 2.90
N GLU A 87 28.14 -4.78 1.97
CA GLU A 87 28.19 -3.74 0.94
C GLU A 87 27.01 -3.80 -0.03
N GLN A 88 26.25 -4.89 -0.01
CA GLN A 88 25.12 -5.04 -0.91
C GLN A 88 23.79 -4.55 -0.32
N TYR A 89 23.74 -4.34 1.00
CA TYR A 89 22.50 -3.90 1.61
C TYR A 89 22.69 -2.78 2.64
N HIS A 90 23.81 -2.15 2.65
CA HIS A 90 24.18 -1.12 3.61
C HIS A 90 23.24 0.08 3.63
N ARG A 91 22.26 0.12 2.75
CA ARG A 91 21.33 1.23 2.63
C ARG A 91 20.06 1.06 3.44
N CYS A 92 19.93 0.03 4.20
CA CYS A 92 18.76 -0.20 5.04
C CYS A 92 18.61 0.81 6.18
#